data_c459385a620dc1f9897dfcaacbe5def7
#
_entry.id   c459385a620dc1f9897dfcaacbe5def7
#
_cell.length_a   1.000
_cell.length_b   1.000
_cell.length_c   1.000
_cell.angle_alpha   90.00
_cell.angle_beta   90.00
_cell.angle_gamma   90.00
#
_symmetry.space_group_name_H-M   'P 1'
#
loop_
_entity.id
_entity.type
_entity.pdbx_description
1 polymer ?
#
loop_
_entity_poly.entity_id
_entity_poly.type
_entity_poly.pdbx_seq_one_letter_code
_entity_poly.pdbx_strand_id
1 'polypeptide(L)'
;VSERVLITSADPGGLARAVEGLIQEPFPWCRLDAPGFDQATIWFCAGAPPESALRLPRLRWIQSGWAGVDNWFQRSEWTEGVALTRTVGDFPQRIAQHVLGYLLARTLRVDEALRVMAERSWKRWTPGSLAGKNMLVAGMGAIGAEVAAVARAFGMDVAGVTRSSAGDPPGRDLPELLAWADVVVNLLPLTAATESFWSAERFARMKPGSTFVNVSRGGTVDETALLRALGRGRPGFAILDVFREEPLPAEHPLRGRDDVWITPHLAGVSTIEPLAVEFAENWRRFRAGEPLQNVVDRSRGY
;
A
#
# COMPACT_ATOMS: atom_id res chain seq x y z
N VAL A 1 21.66 25.65 -15.19
CA VAL A 1 20.36 26.02 -14.58
C VAL A 1 20.37 25.45 -13.16
N SER A 2 20.23 26.34 -12.13
CA SER A 2 20.17 25.89 -10.74
C SER A 2 18.85 25.11 -10.54
N GLU A 3 18.93 23.92 -9.98
CA GLU A 3 17.75 23.13 -9.62
C GLU A 3 16.98 23.83 -8.50
N ARG A 4 15.65 23.68 -8.48
CA ARG A 4 14.78 24.12 -7.41
C ARG A 4 13.76 23.01 -7.10
N VAL A 5 13.65 22.65 -5.82
CA VAL A 5 12.81 21.54 -5.36
C VAL A 5 11.59 22.10 -4.64
N LEU A 6 10.40 21.90 -5.19
CA LEU A 6 9.16 22.10 -4.47
C LEU A 6 8.92 20.90 -3.55
N ILE A 7 8.71 21.13 -2.25
CA ILE A 7 8.31 20.08 -1.30
C ILE A 7 6.87 20.31 -0.87
N THR A 8 6.04 19.29 -1.06
CA THR A 8 4.67 19.23 -0.50
C THR A 8 4.56 18.02 0.43
N SER A 9 4.38 18.28 1.72
CA SER A 9 4.23 17.28 2.78
C SER A 9 3.58 17.93 4.01
N ALA A 10 3.27 17.14 5.03
CA ALA A 10 2.80 17.65 6.31
C ALA A 10 3.90 18.45 7.05
N ASP A 11 5.17 18.05 6.92
CA ASP A 11 6.35 18.78 7.44
C ASP A 11 7.40 18.98 6.33
N PRO A 12 7.25 19.97 5.44
CA PRO A 12 8.21 20.23 4.38
C PRO A 12 9.60 20.60 4.89
N GLY A 13 9.66 21.33 6.01
CA GLY A 13 10.92 21.76 6.62
C GLY A 13 11.70 20.61 7.24
N GLY A 14 11.01 19.70 7.94
CA GLY A 14 11.63 18.50 8.49
C GLY A 14 12.20 17.61 7.40
N LEU A 15 11.44 17.41 6.32
CA LEU A 15 11.88 16.62 5.17
C LEU A 15 13.08 17.26 4.48
N ALA A 16 13.07 18.58 4.27
CA ALA A 16 14.20 19.31 3.67
C ALA A 16 15.47 19.17 4.51
N ARG A 17 15.37 19.35 5.84
CA ARG A 17 16.54 19.16 6.74
C ARG A 17 17.08 17.74 6.71
N ALA A 18 16.20 16.73 6.65
CA ALA A 18 16.63 15.35 6.55
C ALA A 18 17.39 15.09 5.24
N VAL A 19 16.89 15.60 4.11
CA VAL A 19 17.58 15.50 2.82
C VAL A 19 18.91 16.24 2.86
N GLU A 20 18.96 17.48 3.35
CA GLU A 20 20.17 18.30 3.45
C GLU A 20 21.26 17.62 4.28
N GLY A 21 20.88 17.00 5.41
CA GLY A 21 21.79 16.22 6.24
C GLY A 21 22.39 15.00 5.52
N LEU A 22 21.63 14.39 4.61
CA LEU A 22 22.07 13.24 3.81
C LEU A 22 22.97 13.62 2.63
N ILE A 23 22.65 14.71 1.93
CA ILE A 23 23.42 15.16 0.77
C ILE A 23 24.66 15.97 1.16
N GLN A 24 24.70 16.51 2.39
CA GLN A 24 25.78 17.30 2.96
C GLN A 24 26.12 18.56 2.12
N GLU A 25 25.12 19.14 1.48
CA GLU A 25 25.22 20.41 0.73
C GLU A 25 23.93 21.22 0.90
N PRO A 26 23.94 22.55 0.70
CA PRO A 26 22.73 23.37 0.76
C PRO A 26 21.67 22.83 -0.22
N PHE A 27 20.47 22.58 0.28
CA PHE A 27 19.37 21.99 -0.48
C PHE A 27 18.42 23.08 -1.00
N PRO A 28 18.30 23.25 -2.33
CA PRO A 28 17.57 24.37 -2.95
C PRO A 28 16.04 24.10 -2.96
N TRP A 29 15.41 24.05 -1.81
CA TRP A 29 13.99 23.73 -1.68
C TRP A 29 13.12 24.96 -1.47
N CYS A 30 11.82 24.82 -1.72
CA CYS A 30 10.78 25.77 -1.41
C CYS A 30 9.46 25.09 -1.04
N ARG A 31 8.59 25.85 -0.38
CA ARG A 31 7.21 25.47 -0.09
C ARG A 31 6.28 25.94 -1.20
N LEU A 32 5.05 25.44 -1.20
CA LEU A 32 4.01 25.81 -2.16
C LEU A 32 3.58 27.30 -2.06
N ASP A 33 3.67 27.89 -0.86
CA ASP A 33 3.37 29.28 -0.59
C ASP A 33 4.56 30.24 -0.79
N ALA A 34 5.74 29.71 -1.15
CA ALA A 34 6.93 30.53 -1.35
C ALA A 34 6.92 31.24 -2.71
N PRO A 35 7.44 32.48 -2.81
CA PRO A 35 7.64 33.15 -4.10
C PRO A 35 8.47 32.31 -5.06
N GLY A 36 7.99 32.18 -6.31
CA GLY A 36 8.70 31.46 -7.37
C GLY A 36 8.69 29.93 -7.22
N PHE A 37 7.77 29.35 -6.47
CA PHE A 37 7.58 27.90 -6.42
C PHE A 37 7.29 27.31 -7.81
N ASP A 38 6.66 28.10 -8.69
CA ASP A 38 6.36 27.75 -10.09
C ASP A 38 7.60 27.55 -10.96
N GLN A 39 8.78 28.02 -10.49
CA GLN A 39 10.06 27.78 -11.14
C GLN A 39 10.71 26.45 -10.72
N ALA A 40 10.03 25.63 -9.93
CA ALA A 40 10.56 24.33 -9.53
C ALA A 40 10.82 23.42 -10.72
N THR A 41 11.99 22.78 -10.71
CA THR A 41 12.43 21.79 -11.69
C THR A 41 12.18 20.37 -11.19
N ILE A 42 12.00 20.23 -9.87
CA ILE A 42 11.74 18.97 -9.18
C ILE A 42 10.59 19.19 -8.20
N TRP A 43 9.68 18.22 -8.12
CA TRP A 43 8.62 18.22 -7.12
C TRP A 43 8.74 16.95 -6.25
N PHE A 44 9.06 17.13 -4.97
CA PHE A 44 9.00 16.08 -3.97
C PHE A 44 7.64 16.13 -3.26
N CYS A 45 6.73 15.29 -3.68
CA CYS A 45 5.38 15.16 -3.13
C CYS A 45 5.34 14.01 -2.11
N ALA A 46 5.62 14.32 -0.84
CA ALA A 46 5.65 13.35 0.26
C ALA A 46 4.35 13.34 1.09
N GLY A 47 3.24 13.66 0.45
CA GLY A 47 1.89 13.65 1.00
C GLY A 47 0.89 13.56 -0.15
N ALA A 48 -0.40 13.75 0.15
CA ALA A 48 -1.40 13.88 -0.91
C ALA A 48 -1.03 15.08 -1.82
N PRO A 49 -0.98 14.92 -3.14
CA PRO A 49 -0.79 16.06 -4.02
C PRO A 49 -1.94 17.05 -3.84
N PRO A 50 -1.70 18.38 -4.03
CA PRO A 50 -2.75 19.38 -3.96
C PRO A 50 -3.93 19.02 -4.86
N GLU A 51 -5.16 19.34 -4.46
CA GLU A 51 -6.37 19.05 -5.26
C GLU A 51 -6.33 19.75 -6.62
N SER A 52 -5.87 21.01 -6.66
CA SER A 52 -5.69 21.75 -7.91
C SER A 52 -4.33 21.41 -8.57
N ALA A 53 -4.33 21.33 -9.89
CA ALA A 53 -3.11 21.19 -10.67
C ALA A 53 -2.17 22.39 -10.46
N LEU A 54 -0.88 22.11 -10.31
CA LEU A 54 0.17 23.12 -10.17
C LEU A 54 0.73 23.49 -11.54
N ARG A 55 0.92 24.79 -11.78
CA ARG A 55 1.62 25.24 -12.98
C ARG A 55 3.12 25.25 -12.74
N LEU A 56 3.80 24.20 -13.19
CA LEU A 56 5.26 23.99 -13.03
C LEU A 56 5.93 23.84 -14.41
N PRO A 57 6.09 24.91 -15.18
CA PRO A 57 6.52 24.85 -16.59
C PRO A 57 7.95 24.35 -16.78
N ARG A 58 8.76 24.28 -15.71
CA ARG A 58 10.15 23.81 -15.73
C ARG A 58 10.34 22.45 -15.09
N LEU A 59 9.24 21.76 -14.75
CA LEU A 59 9.29 20.47 -14.05
C LEU A 59 9.98 19.41 -14.94
N ARG A 60 10.88 18.66 -14.36
CA ARG A 60 11.64 17.58 -15.02
C ARG A 60 11.51 16.25 -14.27
N TRP A 61 11.29 16.32 -12.96
CA TRP A 61 11.19 15.13 -12.12
C TRP A 61 10.19 15.35 -10.99
N ILE A 62 9.36 14.33 -10.75
CA ILE A 62 8.45 14.19 -9.62
C ILE A 62 8.91 12.98 -8.80
N GLN A 63 9.21 13.19 -7.51
CA GLN A 63 9.33 12.09 -6.55
C GLN A 63 8.02 11.98 -5.77
N SER A 64 7.29 10.89 -5.96
CA SER A 64 6.15 10.55 -5.10
C SER A 64 6.63 9.94 -3.79
N GLY A 65 6.15 10.43 -2.67
CA GLY A 65 6.40 9.85 -1.35
C GLY A 65 5.59 8.57 -1.07
N TRP A 66 4.83 8.07 -2.06
CA TRP A 66 4.00 6.88 -1.95
C TRP A 66 4.47 5.77 -2.88
N ALA A 67 4.25 4.52 -2.44
CA ALA A 67 4.49 3.35 -3.28
C ALA A 67 3.46 3.22 -4.41
N GLY A 68 2.22 3.58 -4.14
CA GLY A 68 1.13 3.61 -5.12
C GLY A 68 1.07 4.95 -5.83
N VAL A 69 0.95 4.93 -7.15
CA VAL A 69 1.06 6.11 -8.04
C VAL A 69 -0.15 6.30 -8.97
N ASP A 70 -1.21 5.58 -8.71
CA ASP A 70 -2.45 5.59 -9.51
C ASP A 70 -3.06 6.99 -9.65
N ASN A 71 -2.97 7.84 -8.61
CA ASN A 71 -3.43 9.23 -8.62
C ASN A 71 -2.63 10.15 -9.57
N TRP A 72 -1.41 9.76 -9.96
CA TRP A 72 -0.59 10.57 -10.88
C TRP A 72 -1.01 10.45 -12.33
N PHE A 73 -1.67 9.34 -12.73
CA PHE A 73 -2.07 9.10 -14.11
C PHE A 73 -3.11 10.10 -14.65
N GLN A 74 -3.81 10.78 -13.78
CA GLN A 74 -4.81 11.80 -14.13
C GLN A 74 -4.29 13.24 -13.98
N ARG A 75 -3.02 13.41 -13.56
CA ARG A 75 -2.47 14.74 -13.28
C ARG A 75 -1.77 15.34 -14.48
N SER A 76 -2.10 16.60 -14.75
CA SER A 76 -1.52 17.38 -15.86
C SER A 76 -0.05 17.74 -15.66
N GLU A 77 0.47 17.71 -14.43
CA GLU A 77 1.89 17.97 -14.12
C GLU A 77 2.81 16.85 -14.59
N TRP A 78 2.31 15.64 -14.67
CA TRP A 78 3.08 14.51 -15.19
C TRP A 78 2.92 14.40 -16.69
N THR A 79 3.60 15.28 -17.42
CA THR A 79 3.64 15.33 -18.88
C THR A 79 4.71 14.42 -19.47
N GLU A 80 4.73 14.30 -20.79
CA GLU A 80 5.84 13.66 -21.50
C GLU A 80 7.16 14.42 -21.21
N GLY A 81 8.22 13.67 -20.95
CA GLY A 81 9.53 14.23 -20.58
C GLY A 81 9.70 14.53 -19.08
N VAL A 82 8.64 14.46 -18.26
CA VAL A 82 8.75 14.52 -16.79
C VAL A 82 8.89 13.11 -16.24
N ALA A 83 10.02 12.82 -15.56
CA ALA A 83 10.18 11.56 -14.86
C ALA A 83 9.29 11.53 -13.61
N LEU A 84 8.60 10.43 -13.37
CA LEU A 84 7.92 10.16 -12.10
C LEU A 84 8.63 8.98 -11.43
N THR A 85 9.10 9.17 -10.21
CA THR A 85 9.60 8.10 -9.35
C THR A 85 8.69 7.91 -8.15
N ARG A 86 8.56 6.67 -7.69
CA ARG A 86 7.80 6.31 -6.49
C ARG A 86 8.74 5.95 -5.36
N THR A 87 8.29 6.10 -4.14
CA THR A 87 9.04 5.62 -2.98
C THR A 87 8.71 4.15 -2.71
N VAL A 88 9.74 3.36 -2.47
CA VAL A 88 9.65 1.99 -1.96
C VAL A 88 9.99 1.98 -0.48
N GLY A 89 11.09 2.62 -0.08
CA GLY A 89 11.48 2.87 1.30
C GLY A 89 11.29 1.67 2.23
N ASP A 90 10.66 1.89 3.38
CA ASP A 90 10.32 0.90 4.39
C ASP A 90 8.87 0.35 4.27
N PHE A 91 8.15 0.70 3.19
CA PHE A 91 6.78 0.20 2.96
C PHE A 91 6.65 -1.33 2.99
N PRO A 92 7.58 -2.12 2.39
CA PRO A 92 7.48 -3.56 2.45
C PRO A 92 7.42 -4.10 3.88
N GLN A 93 8.31 -3.63 4.76
CA GLN A 93 8.37 -4.06 6.15
C GLN A 93 7.13 -3.60 6.93
N ARG A 94 6.69 -2.35 6.77
CA ARG A 94 5.52 -1.80 7.47
C ARG A 94 4.25 -2.53 7.08
N ILE A 95 4.02 -2.74 5.79
CA ILE A 95 2.84 -3.44 5.30
C ILE A 95 2.86 -4.91 5.74
N ALA A 96 4.02 -5.58 5.70
CA ALA A 96 4.15 -6.93 6.22
C ALA A 96 3.82 -7.01 7.71
N GLN A 97 4.33 -6.07 8.53
CA GLN A 97 4.01 -5.97 9.96
C GLN A 97 2.51 -5.74 10.19
N HIS A 98 1.89 -4.85 9.41
CA HIS A 98 0.45 -4.60 9.49
C HIS A 98 -0.35 -5.88 9.18
N VAL A 99 -0.09 -6.52 8.04
CA VAL A 99 -0.79 -7.74 7.62
C VAL A 99 -0.65 -8.84 8.68
N LEU A 100 0.58 -9.17 9.07
CA LEU A 100 0.82 -10.25 10.03
C LEU A 100 0.36 -9.86 11.44
N GLY A 101 0.48 -8.60 11.86
CA GLY A 101 -0.01 -8.10 13.13
C GLY A 101 -1.52 -8.30 13.29
N TYR A 102 -2.32 -7.91 12.31
CA TYR A 102 -3.78 -8.12 12.34
C TYR A 102 -4.18 -9.58 12.19
N LEU A 103 -3.47 -10.37 11.39
CA LEU A 103 -3.69 -11.81 11.30
C LEU A 103 -3.39 -12.51 12.62
N LEU A 104 -2.31 -12.16 13.31
CA LEU A 104 -1.98 -12.68 14.63
C LEU A 104 -3.01 -12.24 15.67
N ALA A 105 -3.38 -10.96 15.70
CA ALA A 105 -4.40 -10.45 16.61
C ALA A 105 -5.72 -11.22 16.46
N ARG A 106 -6.15 -11.46 15.22
CA ARG A 106 -7.34 -12.27 14.90
C ARG A 106 -7.19 -13.72 15.36
N THR A 107 -6.06 -14.36 15.02
CA THR A 107 -5.78 -15.76 15.30
C THR A 107 -5.70 -16.05 16.80
N LEU A 108 -5.08 -15.14 17.55
CA LEU A 108 -4.94 -15.23 19.01
C LEU A 108 -6.15 -14.71 19.77
N ARG A 109 -7.16 -14.12 19.08
CA ARG A 109 -8.36 -13.51 19.67
C ARG A 109 -8.01 -12.38 20.65
N VAL A 110 -7.14 -11.45 20.20
CA VAL A 110 -6.70 -10.32 21.03
C VAL A 110 -7.86 -9.40 21.41
N ASP A 111 -8.86 -9.25 20.53
CA ASP A 111 -10.12 -8.53 20.78
C ASP A 111 -10.88 -9.10 21.97
N GLU A 112 -10.97 -10.43 22.08
CA GLU A 112 -11.58 -11.08 23.24
C GLU A 112 -10.73 -10.92 24.50
N ALA A 113 -9.40 -11.01 24.38
CA ALA A 113 -8.50 -10.78 25.51
C ALA A 113 -8.67 -9.37 26.08
N LEU A 114 -8.73 -8.35 25.23
CA LEU A 114 -8.97 -6.96 25.65
C LEU A 114 -10.32 -6.78 26.34
N ARG A 115 -11.38 -7.44 25.84
CA ARG A 115 -12.68 -7.41 26.49
C ARG A 115 -12.66 -8.07 27.87
N VAL A 116 -12.09 -9.27 27.99
CA VAL A 116 -11.93 -9.98 29.26
C VAL A 116 -11.13 -9.16 30.28
N MET A 117 -10.08 -8.44 29.83
CA MET A 117 -9.32 -7.51 30.68
C MET A 117 -10.19 -6.32 31.14
N ALA A 118 -10.97 -5.72 30.27
CA ALA A 118 -11.87 -4.61 30.62
C ALA A 118 -12.95 -5.04 31.63
N GLU A 119 -13.46 -6.26 31.50
CA GLU A 119 -14.43 -6.87 32.43
C GLU A 119 -13.79 -7.31 33.76
N ARG A 120 -12.46 -7.20 33.92
CA ARG A 120 -11.69 -7.70 35.07
C ARG A 120 -11.99 -9.18 35.36
N SER A 121 -12.27 -9.98 34.32
CA SER A 121 -12.58 -11.39 34.40
C SER A 121 -11.38 -12.26 34.03
N TRP A 122 -11.46 -13.57 34.32
CA TRP A 122 -10.42 -14.55 33.98
C TRP A 122 -11.07 -15.69 33.19
N LYS A 123 -10.97 -15.63 31.84
CA LYS A 123 -11.53 -16.61 30.96
C LYS A 123 -10.44 -17.22 30.09
N ARG A 124 -10.41 -18.54 29.99
CA ARG A 124 -9.44 -19.28 29.18
C ARG A 124 -10.10 -19.74 27.87
N TRP A 125 -9.36 -19.67 26.80
CA TRP A 125 -9.70 -20.28 25.48
C TRP A 125 -8.45 -20.86 24.85
N THR A 126 -8.62 -21.70 23.83
CA THR A 126 -7.52 -22.17 22.99
C THR A 126 -7.35 -21.20 21.83
N PRO A 127 -6.21 -20.50 21.73
CA PRO A 127 -5.94 -19.64 20.58
C PRO A 127 -5.70 -20.47 19.32
N GLY A 128 -5.88 -19.87 18.15
CA GLY A 128 -5.46 -20.44 16.89
C GLY A 128 -3.96 -20.35 16.65
N SER A 129 -3.50 -20.81 15.49
CA SER A 129 -2.13 -20.69 15.00
C SER A 129 -2.12 -20.33 13.53
N LEU A 130 -1.12 -19.56 13.10
CA LEU A 130 -0.81 -19.32 11.67
C LEU A 130 -0.01 -20.49 11.08
N ALA A 131 0.74 -21.23 11.89
CA ALA A 131 1.54 -22.36 11.41
C ALA A 131 0.65 -23.40 10.73
N GLY A 132 1.07 -23.85 9.55
CA GLY A 132 0.34 -24.79 8.70
C GLY A 132 -0.87 -24.21 7.99
N LYS A 133 -1.10 -22.88 8.07
CA LYS A 133 -2.12 -22.18 7.29
C LYS A 133 -1.59 -21.76 5.92
N ASN A 134 -2.47 -21.71 4.94
CA ASN A 134 -2.17 -21.36 3.56
C ASN A 134 -2.44 -19.90 3.29
N MET A 135 -1.47 -19.17 2.76
CA MET A 135 -1.62 -17.77 2.35
C MET A 135 -1.45 -17.61 0.84
N LEU A 136 -2.40 -16.95 0.21
CA LEU A 136 -2.28 -16.45 -1.16
C LEU A 136 -1.95 -14.97 -1.14
N VAL A 137 -0.84 -14.57 -1.76
CA VAL A 137 -0.45 -13.17 -1.97
C VAL A 137 -0.73 -12.79 -3.41
N ALA A 138 -1.71 -11.94 -3.65
CA ALA A 138 -2.01 -11.37 -4.96
C ALA A 138 -1.21 -10.08 -5.16
N GLY A 139 -0.13 -10.15 -5.94
CA GLY A 139 0.83 -9.07 -6.16
C GLY A 139 2.19 -9.34 -5.51
N MET A 140 3.04 -10.14 -6.14
CA MET A 140 4.38 -10.53 -5.68
C MET A 140 5.48 -9.53 -6.10
N GLY A 141 5.24 -8.22 -5.89
CA GLY A 141 6.28 -7.19 -5.94
C GLY A 141 7.12 -7.16 -4.65
N ALA A 142 7.89 -6.09 -4.41
CA ALA A 142 8.71 -5.93 -3.21
C ALA A 142 7.90 -6.13 -1.90
N ILE A 143 6.70 -5.52 -1.82
CA ILE A 143 5.80 -5.65 -0.67
C ILE A 143 5.32 -7.10 -0.51
N GLY A 144 4.87 -7.72 -1.60
CA GLY A 144 4.36 -9.10 -1.56
C GLY A 144 5.43 -10.12 -1.19
N ALA A 145 6.66 -9.92 -1.64
CA ALA A 145 7.80 -10.75 -1.28
C ALA A 145 8.12 -10.66 0.22
N GLU A 146 8.06 -9.46 0.81
CA GLU A 146 8.28 -9.27 2.24
C GLU A 146 7.14 -9.89 3.08
N VAL A 147 5.88 -9.65 2.70
CA VAL A 147 4.72 -10.32 3.34
C VAL A 147 4.87 -11.85 3.30
N ALA A 148 5.26 -12.39 2.15
CA ALA A 148 5.48 -13.83 1.99
C ALA A 148 6.63 -14.34 2.86
N ALA A 149 7.74 -13.61 2.95
CA ALA A 149 8.89 -13.98 3.77
C ALA A 149 8.52 -14.03 5.26
N VAL A 150 7.84 -13.00 5.76
CA VAL A 150 7.40 -12.93 7.16
C VAL A 150 6.35 -14.01 7.45
N ALA A 151 5.39 -14.25 6.55
CA ALA A 151 4.38 -15.30 6.71
C ALA A 151 5.01 -16.71 6.81
N ARG A 152 6.01 -16.99 5.97
CA ARG A 152 6.78 -18.26 6.04
C ARG A 152 7.51 -18.40 7.37
N ALA A 153 8.05 -17.32 7.94
CA ALA A 153 8.70 -17.35 9.25
C ALA A 153 7.73 -17.71 10.39
N PHE A 154 6.42 -17.47 10.23
CA PHE A 154 5.35 -17.93 11.10
C PHE A 154 4.84 -19.35 10.76
N GLY A 155 5.51 -20.07 9.87
CA GLY A 155 5.16 -21.44 9.50
C GLY A 155 3.97 -21.56 8.56
N MET A 156 3.64 -20.50 7.81
CA MET A 156 2.59 -20.56 6.78
C MET A 156 3.15 -21.11 5.46
N ASP A 157 2.29 -21.82 4.72
CA ASP A 157 2.54 -22.13 3.30
C ASP A 157 2.08 -20.97 2.44
N VAL A 158 2.97 -20.40 1.62
CA VAL A 158 2.67 -19.17 0.86
C VAL A 158 2.79 -19.43 -0.63
N ALA A 159 1.72 -19.14 -1.35
CA ALA A 159 1.66 -19.01 -2.81
C ALA A 159 1.50 -17.54 -3.22
N GLY A 160 2.07 -17.17 -4.36
CA GLY A 160 1.94 -15.83 -4.91
C GLY A 160 1.41 -15.84 -6.34
N VAL A 161 0.72 -14.76 -6.74
CA VAL A 161 0.34 -14.53 -8.14
C VAL A 161 0.86 -13.19 -8.61
N THR A 162 1.40 -13.17 -9.83
CA THR A 162 1.82 -11.97 -10.52
C THR A 162 1.08 -11.85 -11.85
N ARG A 163 1.21 -10.70 -12.53
CA ARG A 163 0.65 -10.50 -13.86
C ARG A 163 1.19 -11.50 -14.90
N SER A 164 2.43 -11.95 -14.72
CA SER A 164 3.16 -12.80 -15.68
C SER A 164 3.22 -14.27 -15.28
N SER A 165 2.75 -14.63 -14.10
CA SER A 165 2.79 -16.02 -13.63
C SER A 165 1.37 -16.58 -13.45
N ALA A 166 1.18 -17.78 -13.94
CA ALA A 166 -0.03 -18.57 -13.69
C ALA A 166 -0.05 -19.17 -12.25
N GLY A 167 0.64 -18.53 -11.31
CA GLY A 167 0.74 -18.96 -9.92
C GLY A 167 2.17 -19.36 -9.50
N ASP A 168 2.51 -19.14 -8.23
CA ASP A 168 3.67 -19.69 -7.55
C ASP A 168 3.17 -20.42 -6.28
N PRO A 169 3.25 -21.74 -6.20
CA PRO A 169 4.04 -22.66 -7.03
C PRO A 169 3.46 -22.88 -8.44
N PRO A 170 4.33 -23.19 -9.42
CA PRO A 170 3.92 -23.46 -10.80
C PRO A 170 2.87 -24.57 -10.90
N GLY A 171 1.84 -24.36 -11.72
CA GLY A 171 0.84 -25.38 -12.03
C GLY A 171 -0.49 -25.25 -11.30
N ARG A 172 -0.68 -24.25 -10.42
CA ARG A 172 -2.01 -23.93 -9.87
C ARG A 172 -2.55 -22.65 -10.48
N ASP A 173 -3.79 -22.66 -10.91
CA ASP A 173 -4.48 -21.45 -11.36
C ASP A 173 -5.06 -20.65 -10.18
N LEU A 174 -5.48 -19.41 -10.43
CA LEU A 174 -6.04 -18.55 -9.38
C LEU A 174 -7.28 -19.16 -8.69
N PRO A 175 -8.24 -19.79 -9.39
CA PRO A 175 -9.35 -20.49 -8.76
C PRO A 175 -8.93 -21.58 -7.77
N GLU A 176 -7.95 -22.39 -8.10
CA GLU A 176 -7.41 -23.43 -7.21
C GLU A 176 -6.73 -22.81 -5.98
N LEU A 177 -5.93 -21.75 -6.18
CA LEU A 177 -5.27 -21.02 -5.11
C LEU A 177 -6.29 -20.36 -4.15
N LEU A 178 -7.40 -19.82 -4.66
CA LEU A 178 -8.46 -19.23 -3.84
C LEU A 178 -9.16 -20.30 -2.97
N ALA A 179 -9.38 -21.50 -3.51
CA ALA A 179 -9.97 -22.60 -2.77
C ALA A 179 -9.00 -23.21 -1.72
N TRP A 180 -7.70 -23.10 -1.94
CA TRP A 180 -6.65 -23.61 -1.06
C TRP A 180 -6.33 -22.66 0.10
N ALA A 181 -6.41 -21.33 -0.12
CA ALA A 181 -5.92 -20.32 0.81
C ALA A 181 -6.84 -20.15 2.05
N ASP A 182 -6.26 -20.21 3.24
CA ASP A 182 -6.89 -19.78 4.50
C ASP A 182 -6.86 -18.25 4.64
N VAL A 183 -5.86 -17.60 4.02
CA VAL A 183 -5.68 -16.15 3.99
C VAL A 183 -5.39 -15.70 2.56
N VAL A 184 -6.07 -14.66 2.10
CA VAL A 184 -5.81 -14.01 0.82
C VAL A 184 -5.43 -12.57 1.08
N VAL A 185 -4.21 -12.17 0.66
CA VAL A 185 -3.69 -10.80 0.81
C VAL A 185 -3.68 -10.12 -0.56
N ASN A 186 -4.43 -9.02 -0.68
CA ASN A 186 -4.47 -8.20 -1.88
C ASN A 186 -3.42 -7.09 -1.83
N LEU A 187 -2.48 -7.13 -2.78
CA LEU A 187 -1.42 -6.15 -3.02
C LEU A 187 -1.37 -5.73 -4.50
N LEU A 188 -2.45 -5.98 -5.24
CA LEU A 188 -2.53 -5.60 -6.66
C LEU A 188 -2.59 -4.07 -6.79
N PRO A 189 -1.82 -3.45 -7.70
CA PRO A 189 -1.98 -2.03 -8.02
C PRO A 189 -3.34 -1.78 -8.64
N LEU A 190 -3.90 -0.58 -8.48
CA LEU A 190 -5.12 -0.18 -9.18
C LEU A 190 -4.77 0.22 -10.61
N THR A 191 -5.32 -0.51 -11.57
CA THR A 191 -5.21 -0.28 -13.00
C THR A 191 -6.54 -0.64 -13.66
N ALA A 192 -6.75 -0.30 -14.92
CA ALA A 192 -7.95 -0.72 -15.65
C ALA A 192 -8.16 -2.26 -15.65
N ALA A 193 -7.08 -3.04 -15.59
CA ALA A 193 -7.15 -4.51 -15.56
C ALA A 193 -7.43 -5.09 -14.16
N THR A 194 -7.23 -4.31 -13.11
CA THR A 194 -7.39 -4.73 -11.71
C THR A 194 -8.53 -4.02 -11.00
N GLU A 195 -9.20 -3.08 -11.64
CA GLU A 195 -10.42 -2.48 -11.10
C GLU A 195 -11.48 -3.57 -10.87
N SER A 196 -12.06 -3.57 -9.68
CA SER A 196 -13.02 -4.61 -9.23
C SER A 196 -12.53 -6.04 -9.48
N PHE A 197 -11.21 -6.26 -9.47
CA PHE A 197 -10.61 -7.59 -9.65
C PHE A 197 -11.21 -8.59 -8.65
N TRP A 198 -11.38 -8.19 -7.40
CA TRP A 198 -12.03 -8.99 -6.36
C TRP A 198 -13.55 -8.91 -6.51
N SER A 199 -14.08 -9.72 -7.45
CA SER A 199 -15.49 -9.81 -7.84
C SER A 199 -16.23 -10.87 -7.03
N ALA A 200 -17.57 -10.91 -7.19
CA ALA A 200 -18.42 -11.93 -6.59
C ALA A 200 -17.99 -13.36 -6.95
N GLU A 201 -17.54 -13.59 -8.19
CA GLU A 201 -17.04 -14.89 -8.62
C GLU A 201 -15.78 -15.31 -7.86
N ARG A 202 -14.80 -14.40 -7.70
CA ARG A 202 -13.56 -14.70 -6.99
C ARG A 202 -13.80 -14.92 -5.50
N PHE A 203 -14.64 -14.13 -4.86
CA PHE A 203 -15.02 -14.36 -3.47
C PHE A 203 -15.74 -15.71 -3.28
N ALA A 204 -16.63 -16.09 -4.20
CA ALA A 204 -17.32 -17.37 -4.12
C ALA A 204 -16.39 -18.59 -4.21
N ARG A 205 -15.21 -18.44 -4.81
CA ARG A 205 -14.16 -19.47 -4.89
C ARG A 205 -13.26 -19.54 -3.66
N MET A 206 -13.29 -18.53 -2.79
CA MET A 206 -12.51 -18.54 -1.56
C MET A 206 -12.95 -19.68 -0.63
N LYS A 207 -12.00 -20.20 0.13
CA LYS A 207 -12.26 -21.21 1.16
C LYS A 207 -13.24 -20.69 2.19
N PRO A 208 -14.27 -21.48 2.61
CA PRO A 208 -15.16 -21.08 3.68
C PRO A 208 -14.39 -20.75 4.96
N GLY A 209 -14.74 -19.64 5.61
CA GLY A 209 -14.08 -19.19 6.83
C GLY A 209 -12.69 -18.55 6.63
N SER A 210 -12.22 -18.43 5.38
CA SER A 210 -10.94 -17.76 5.08
C SER A 210 -10.96 -16.28 5.44
N THR A 211 -9.78 -15.66 5.52
CA THR A 211 -9.61 -14.23 5.78
C THR A 211 -9.17 -13.53 4.50
N PHE A 212 -9.85 -12.44 4.13
CA PHE A 212 -9.43 -11.53 3.06
C PHE A 212 -8.78 -10.29 3.65
N VAL A 213 -7.59 -9.92 3.18
CA VAL A 213 -6.85 -8.74 3.63
C VAL A 213 -6.64 -7.81 2.43
N ASN A 214 -7.08 -6.56 2.54
CA ASN A 214 -6.83 -5.54 1.52
C ASN A 214 -6.01 -4.39 2.10
N VAL A 215 -4.74 -4.31 1.70
CA VAL A 215 -3.79 -3.24 2.05
C VAL A 215 -3.19 -2.60 0.78
N SER A 216 -3.92 -2.67 -0.33
CA SER A 216 -3.50 -2.15 -1.63
C SER A 216 -4.30 -0.90 -2.01
N ARG A 217 -5.42 -1.10 -2.75
CA ARG A 217 -6.35 -0.03 -3.15
C ARG A 217 -7.79 -0.54 -3.05
N GLY A 218 -8.70 0.32 -2.56
CA GLY A 218 -10.13 -0.01 -2.49
C GLY A 218 -10.75 -0.30 -3.84
N GLY A 219 -10.36 0.45 -4.89
CA GLY A 219 -10.86 0.26 -6.25
C GLY A 219 -10.62 -1.13 -6.86
N THR A 220 -9.70 -1.93 -6.30
CA THR A 220 -9.48 -3.33 -6.73
C THR A 220 -10.56 -4.29 -6.23
N VAL A 221 -11.44 -3.83 -5.32
CA VAL A 221 -12.49 -4.64 -4.70
C VAL A 221 -13.87 -4.15 -5.13
N ASP A 222 -14.74 -5.07 -5.52
CA ASP A 222 -16.18 -4.85 -5.53
C ASP A 222 -16.69 -4.99 -4.09
N GLU A 223 -16.87 -3.86 -3.39
CA GLU A 223 -17.29 -3.83 -1.97
C GLU A 223 -18.70 -4.41 -1.77
N THR A 224 -19.59 -4.25 -2.77
CA THR A 224 -20.92 -4.86 -2.73
C THR A 224 -20.83 -6.39 -2.82
N ALA A 225 -19.95 -6.90 -3.66
CA ALA A 225 -19.68 -8.33 -3.74
C ALA A 225 -19.04 -8.87 -2.46
N LEU A 226 -18.11 -8.14 -1.86
CA LEU A 226 -17.48 -8.50 -0.58
C LEU A 226 -18.52 -8.59 0.54
N LEU A 227 -19.41 -7.60 0.66
CA LEU A 227 -20.49 -7.61 1.65
C LEU A 227 -21.37 -8.84 1.54
N ARG A 228 -21.77 -9.20 0.31
CA ARG A 228 -22.57 -10.42 0.06
C ARG A 228 -21.78 -11.70 0.36
N ALA A 229 -20.50 -11.70 0.07
CA ALA A 229 -19.61 -12.84 0.29
C ALA A 229 -19.37 -13.11 1.77
N LEU A 230 -19.13 -12.08 2.57
CA LEU A 230 -19.05 -12.14 4.04
C LEU A 230 -20.33 -12.75 4.64
N GLY A 231 -21.51 -12.31 4.18
CA GLY A 231 -22.80 -12.90 4.60
C GLY A 231 -22.95 -14.39 4.29
N ARG A 232 -22.08 -14.93 3.40
CA ARG A 232 -22.03 -16.37 3.05
C ARG A 232 -20.84 -17.10 3.68
N GLY A 233 -20.02 -16.39 4.46
CA GLY A 233 -18.79 -16.91 5.07
C GLY A 233 -17.66 -17.22 4.07
N ARG A 234 -17.62 -16.56 2.89
CA ARG A 234 -16.59 -16.74 1.85
C ARG A 234 -16.14 -15.41 1.24
N PRO A 235 -15.21 -14.68 1.87
CA PRO A 235 -14.47 -15.00 3.09
C PRO A 235 -15.36 -14.96 4.33
N GLY A 236 -14.93 -15.60 5.42
CA GLY A 236 -15.58 -15.51 6.71
C GLY A 236 -15.12 -14.30 7.54
N PHE A 237 -14.07 -13.59 7.10
CA PHE A 237 -13.55 -12.41 7.77
C PHE A 237 -12.80 -11.52 6.79
N ALA A 238 -12.82 -10.19 7.01
CA ALA A 238 -12.02 -9.25 6.23
C ALA A 238 -11.24 -8.29 7.13
N ILE A 239 -10.01 -7.94 6.70
CA ILE A 239 -9.16 -6.88 7.26
C ILE A 239 -8.92 -5.88 6.14
N LEU A 240 -9.44 -4.67 6.30
CA LEU A 240 -9.49 -3.67 5.23
C LEU A 240 -8.83 -2.37 5.70
N ASP A 241 -7.76 -1.98 5.02
CA ASP A 241 -7.04 -0.73 5.27
C ASP A 241 -7.43 0.36 4.26
N VAL A 242 -7.99 -0.05 3.11
CA VAL A 242 -8.29 0.84 1.98
C VAL A 242 -9.69 0.60 1.42
N PHE A 243 -10.30 1.68 0.90
CA PHE A 243 -11.69 1.70 0.43
C PHE A 243 -11.82 2.45 -0.90
N ARG A 244 -12.95 2.24 -1.62
CA ARG A 244 -13.24 3.00 -2.84
C ARG A 244 -13.41 4.49 -2.59
N GLU A 245 -14.02 4.83 -1.46
CA GLU A 245 -14.19 6.19 -0.99
C GLU A 245 -13.44 6.35 0.33
N GLU A 246 -12.52 7.29 0.39
CA GLU A 246 -11.74 7.63 1.57
C GLU A 246 -11.79 9.14 1.83
N PRO A 247 -12.14 9.57 3.06
CA PRO A 247 -12.45 8.77 4.26
C PRO A 247 -13.72 7.95 4.11
N LEU A 248 -13.71 6.70 4.64
CA LEU A 248 -14.88 5.81 4.60
C LEU A 248 -16.07 6.46 5.33
N PRO A 249 -17.23 6.66 4.67
CA PRO A 249 -18.41 7.25 5.29
C PRO A 249 -18.85 6.53 6.57
N ALA A 250 -19.40 7.28 7.54
CA ALA A 250 -19.84 6.73 8.82
C ALA A 250 -20.92 5.65 8.63
N GLU A 251 -21.80 5.84 7.65
CA GLU A 251 -22.93 4.95 7.34
C GLU A 251 -22.55 3.76 6.43
N HIS A 252 -21.26 3.63 6.10
CA HIS A 252 -20.85 2.60 5.15
C HIS A 252 -21.14 1.18 5.70
N PRO A 253 -21.76 0.26 4.92
CA PRO A 253 -22.21 -1.05 5.40
C PRO A 253 -21.13 -1.99 5.95
N LEU A 254 -19.86 -1.74 5.64
CA LEU A 254 -18.73 -2.48 6.22
C LEU A 254 -18.42 -2.07 7.66
N ARG A 255 -18.86 -0.87 8.10
CA ARG A 255 -18.66 -0.43 9.49
C ARG A 255 -19.62 -1.19 10.43
N GLY A 256 -19.15 -1.42 11.64
CA GLY A 256 -19.96 -2.07 12.68
C GLY A 256 -20.20 -3.56 12.47
N ARG A 257 -19.55 -4.20 11.50
CA ARG A 257 -19.61 -5.66 11.31
C ARG A 257 -18.59 -6.35 12.20
N ASP A 258 -18.99 -7.44 12.85
CA ASP A 258 -18.11 -8.25 13.70
C ASP A 258 -17.09 -9.08 12.89
N ASP A 259 -17.38 -9.30 11.58
CA ASP A 259 -16.54 -10.05 10.66
C ASP A 259 -15.65 -9.16 9.77
N VAL A 260 -15.53 -7.84 10.11
CA VAL A 260 -14.69 -6.89 9.40
C VAL A 260 -13.87 -6.04 10.39
N TRP A 261 -12.56 -6.01 10.20
CA TRP A 261 -11.71 -5.01 10.84
C TRP A 261 -11.28 -3.96 9.83
N ILE A 262 -11.37 -2.70 10.25
CA ILE A 262 -11.10 -1.51 9.43
C ILE A 262 -9.96 -0.73 10.03
N THR A 263 -9.00 -0.35 9.18
CA THR A 263 -7.96 0.63 9.51
C THR A 263 -7.98 1.78 8.50
N PRO A 264 -7.66 3.03 8.92
CA PRO A 264 -7.82 4.19 8.06
C PRO A 264 -6.58 4.47 7.20
N HIS A 265 -6.29 3.59 6.23
CA HIS A 265 -5.20 3.68 5.25
C HIS A 265 -3.83 3.96 5.92
N LEU A 266 -3.48 3.15 6.91
CA LEU A 266 -2.25 3.34 7.69
C LEU A 266 -1.21 2.21 7.57
N ALA A 267 -1.53 1.14 6.82
CA ALA A 267 -0.63 0.00 6.66
C ALA A 267 0.75 0.39 6.08
N GLY A 268 0.79 1.43 5.23
CA GLY A 268 1.98 1.92 4.57
C GLY A 268 2.39 3.35 4.97
N VAL A 269 2.03 3.84 6.15
CA VAL A 269 2.48 5.17 6.58
C VAL A 269 3.96 5.12 6.97
N SER A 270 4.80 5.85 6.23
CA SER A 270 6.25 5.94 6.48
C SER A 270 6.62 7.19 7.30
N THR A 271 7.84 7.18 7.87
CA THR A 271 8.43 8.35 8.53
C THR A 271 9.23 9.18 7.52
N ILE A 272 9.74 10.33 7.99
CA ILE A 272 10.52 11.26 7.14
C ILE A 272 11.82 10.62 6.64
N GLU A 273 12.50 9.85 7.48
CA GLU A 273 13.86 9.36 7.21
C GLU A 273 13.93 8.44 5.98
N PRO A 274 13.11 7.38 5.83
CA PRO A 274 13.14 6.55 4.63
C PRO A 274 12.82 7.32 3.34
N LEU A 275 11.89 8.28 3.42
CA LEU A 275 11.53 9.15 2.29
C LEU A 275 12.71 10.02 1.86
N ALA A 276 13.40 10.62 2.85
CA ALA A 276 14.56 11.46 2.62
C ALA A 276 15.75 10.68 2.04
N VAL A 277 16.00 9.46 2.53
CA VAL A 277 17.08 8.58 2.02
C VAL A 277 16.89 8.27 0.54
N GLU A 278 15.71 7.86 0.14
CA GLU A 278 15.44 7.50 -1.25
C GLU A 278 15.45 8.72 -2.17
N PHE A 279 14.90 9.85 -1.70
CA PHE A 279 14.99 11.10 -2.44
C PHE A 279 16.44 11.56 -2.60
N ALA A 280 17.26 11.53 -1.54
CA ALA A 280 18.66 11.95 -1.59
C ALA A 280 19.50 11.11 -2.57
N GLU A 281 19.22 9.81 -2.66
CA GLU A 281 19.85 8.92 -3.65
C GLU A 281 19.44 9.32 -5.08
N ASN A 282 18.15 9.51 -5.32
CA ASN A 282 17.67 9.96 -6.63
C ASN A 282 18.11 11.40 -6.96
N TRP A 283 18.26 12.28 -5.97
CA TRP A 283 18.83 13.61 -6.14
C TRP A 283 20.27 13.55 -6.68
N ARG A 284 21.14 12.70 -6.08
CA ARG A 284 22.52 12.52 -6.57
C ARG A 284 22.54 12.01 -8.00
N ARG A 285 21.73 11.02 -8.31
CA ARG A 285 21.58 10.46 -9.67
C ARG A 285 21.11 11.50 -10.67
N PHE A 286 20.08 12.26 -10.30
CA PHE A 286 19.55 13.34 -11.14
C PHE A 286 20.64 14.40 -11.46
N ARG A 287 21.40 14.79 -10.43
CA ARG A 287 22.52 15.75 -10.57
C ARG A 287 23.67 15.21 -11.43
N ALA A 288 23.93 13.91 -11.35
CA ALA A 288 24.95 13.22 -12.15
C ALA A 288 24.47 12.88 -13.57
N GLY A 289 23.21 13.09 -13.90
CA GLY A 289 22.63 12.65 -15.18
C GLY A 289 22.49 11.13 -15.30
N GLU A 290 22.48 10.41 -14.17
CA GLU A 290 22.30 8.97 -14.10
C GLU A 290 20.80 8.58 -14.12
N PRO A 291 20.46 7.34 -14.52
CA PRO A 291 19.10 6.83 -14.43
C PRO A 291 18.56 6.88 -12.99
N LEU A 292 17.35 7.42 -12.81
CA LEU A 292 16.66 7.41 -11.52
C LEU A 292 16.22 6.00 -11.13
N GLN A 293 16.13 5.74 -9.84
CA GLN A 293 15.57 4.50 -9.28
C GLN A 293 14.05 4.61 -9.16
N ASN A 294 13.36 3.47 -9.22
CA ASN A 294 11.92 3.35 -9.03
C ASN A 294 11.08 4.24 -9.98
N VAL A 295 11.54 4.39 -11.22
CA VAL A 295 10.81 5.12 -12.26
C VAL A 295 9.52 4.39 -12.58
N VAL A 296 8.42 5.14 -12.62
CA VAL A 296 7.09 4.63 -12.96
C VAL A 296 6.97 4.42 -14.46
N ASP A 297 6.54 3.23 -14.85
CA ASP A 297 6.25 2.89 -16.24
C ASP A 297 4.81 3.26 -16.57
N ARG A 298 4.63 4.29 -17.42
CA ARG A 298 3.29 4.74 -17.86
C ARG A 298 2.47 3.64 -18.53
N SER A 299 3.12 2.74 -19.27
CA SER A 299 2.43 1.68 -20.01
C SER A 299 1.90 0.58 -19.10
N ARG A 300 2.55 0.38 -17.96
CA ARG A 300 2.18 -0.64 -16.96
C ARG A 300 1.17 -0.13 -15.93
N GLY A 301 1.13 1.19 -15.69
CA GLY A 301 0.26 1.81 -14.70
C GLY A 301 0.82 1.79 -13.27
N TYR A 302 2.11 1.49 -13.09
CA TYR A 302 2.78 1.44 -11.78
C TYR A 302 4.30 1.47 -11.89
#